data_f2c935c733dbbe02a5813970ff1c628f
#
_entry.id   f2c935c733dbbe02a5813970ff1c628f
#
_cell.length_a   1.000
_cell.length_b   1.000
_cell.length_c   1.000
_cell.angle_alpha   90.00
_cell.angle_beta   90.00
_cell.angle_gamma   90.00
#
_symmetry.space_group_name_H-M   'P 1'
#
loop_
_entity.id
_entity.type
_entity.pdbx_description
1 polymer ?
#
loop_
_entity_poly.entity_id
_entity_poly.type
_entity_poly.pdbx_seq_one_letter_code
_entity_poly.pdbx_strand_id
1 'polypeptide(L)'
;NRLRAYMESTARYGTAMRGAPQNCTSGIKTGTAQTGVYDENGDEILNYWYAGYICDAEETPVYTIVILEESAGESHTAEAFRKIGETLADFI
;
A
#
# COMPACT_ATOMS: atom_id res chain seq x y z
N ASN A 1 10.43 14.35 7.78
CA ASN A 1 9.62 14.45 8.98
C ASN A 1 9.35 13.05 9.56
N ARG A 2 8.77 13.00 10.74
CA ARG A 2 8.55 11.73 11.44
C ARG A 2 7.59 10.79 10.71
N LEU A 3 6.53 11.34 10.13
CA LEU A 3 5.55 10.52 9.42
C LEU A 3 6.19 9.86 8.20
N ARG A 4 6.96 10.63 7.44
CA ARG A 4 7.65 10.09 6.27
C ARG A 4 8.63 8.99 6.66
N ALA A 5 9.44 9.21 7.70
CA ALA A 5 10.39 8.22 8.18
C ALA A 5 9.69 6.94 8.64
N TYR A 6 8.55 7.06 9.32
CA TYR A 6 7.76 5.92 9.75
C TYR A 6 7.22 5.14 8.54
N MET A 7 6.66 5.83 7.55
CA MET A 7 6.11 5.19 6.36
C MET A 7 7.19 4.47 5.55
N GLU A 8 8.37 5.06 5.43
CA GLU A 8 9.49 4.41 4.73
C GLU A 8 9.99 3.20 5.51
N SER A 9 9.99 3.27 6.84
CA SER A 9 10.35 2.14 7.67
C SER A 9 9.37 0.98 7.51
N THR A 10 8.05 1.24 7.44
CA THR A 10 7.07 0.18 7.25
C THR A 10 7.21 -0.48 5.88
N ALA A 11 7.57 0.28 4.86
CA ALA A 11 7.80 -0.28 3.52
C ALA A 11 9.07 -1.13 3.47
N ARG A 12 10.08 -0.76 4.23
CA ARG A 12 11.38 -1.44 4.19
C ARG A 12 11.44 -2.66 5.11
N TYR A 13 10.88 -2.56 6.31
CA TYR A 13 11.05 -3.56 7.37
C TYR A 13 9.76 -4.05 7.99
N GLY A 14 8.65 -3.34 7.79
CA GLY A 14 7.42 -3.56 8.53
C GLY A 14 6.38 -4.37 7.76
N THR A 15 5.12 -4.17 8.16
CA THR A 15 3.98 -4.91 7.63
C THR A 15 3.70 -4.63 6.15
N ALA A 16 4.18 -3.50 5.64
CA ALA A 16 3.93 -3.08 4.27
C ALA A 16 5.02 -3.52 3.28
N MET A 17 6.01 -4.27 3.75
CA MET A 17 7.17 -4.65 2.94
C MET A 17 6.80 -5.39 1.65
N ARG A 18 5.74 -6.20 1.69
CA ARG A 18 5.29 -6.98 0.52
C ARG A 18 4.83 -6.10 -0.64
N GLY A 19 4.36 -4.90 -0.36
CA GLY A 19 3.89 -3.98 -1.38
C GLY A 19 4.93 -2.98 -1.85
N ALA A 20 6.12 -3.00 -1.26
CA ALA A 20 7.16 -2.02 -1.61
C ALA A 20 7.71 -2.30 -3.01
N PRO A 21 7.67 -1.32 -3.94
CA PRO A 21 8.33 -1.46 -5.23
C PRO A 21 9.83 -1.69 -5.03
N GLN A 22 10.42 -2.50 -5.91
CA GLN A 22 11.84 -2.84 -5.77
C GLN A 22 12.77 -1.88 -6.51
N ASN A 23 12.20 -1.03 -7.36
CA ASN A 23 12.98 -0.13 -8.21
C ASN A 23 12.96 1.32 -7.74
N CYS A 24 12.42 1.59 -6.56
CA CYS A 24 12.41 2.94 -5.99
C CYS A 24 12.18 2.90 -4.48
N THR A 25 12.46 4.02 -3.81
CA THR A 25 12.11 4.19 -2.41
C THR A 25 10.63 4.49 -2.29
N SER A 26 9.97 3.91 -1.29
CA SER A 26 8.55 4.13 -1.05
C SER A 26 8.28 4.30 0.44
N GLY A 27 7.17 4.94 0.75
CA GLY A 27 6.62 5.01 2.09
C GLY A 27 5.17 4.54 2.05
N ILE A 28 4.77 3.69 2.99
CA ILE A 28 3.48 3.00 2.94
C ILE A 28 2.81 3.01 4.31
N LYS A 29 1.48 3.17 4.29
CA LYS A 29 0.63 2.96 5.45
C LYS A 29 -0.55 2.09 5.04
N THR A 30 -0.76 1.00 5.76
CA THR A 30 -1.86 0.07 5.49
C THR A 30 -2.96 0.25 6.51
N GLY A 31 -4.15 -0.23 6.18
CA GLY A 31 -5.25 -0.25 7.12
C GLY A 31 -6.31 -1.27 6.73
N THR A 32 -7.10 -1.67 7.72
CA THR A 32 -8.23 -2.57 7.54
C THR A 32 -9.38 -2.02 8.37
N ALA A 33 -10.55 -1.85 7.75
CA ALA A 33 -11.72 -1.32 8.44
C ALA A 33 -12.88 -2.30 8.31
N GLN A 34 -13.59 -2.51 9.42
CA GLN A 34 -14.79 -3.33 9.46
C GLN A 34 -15.96 -2.56 8.86
N THR A 35 -16.77 -3.25 8.03
CA THR A 35 -17.95 -2.64 7.40
C THR A 35 -19.24 -2.95 8.14
N GLY A 36 -19.27 -4.02 8.92
CA GLY A 36 -20.50 -4.52 9.52
C GLY A 36 -21.39 -5.26 8.54
N VAL A 37 -20.93 -5.50 7.32
CA VAL A 37 -21.66 -6.23 6.28
C VAL A 37 -21.03 -7.60 6.11
N TYR A 38 -21.86 -8.63 5.97
CA TYR A 38 -21.42 -10.02 5.86
C TYR A 38 -21.84 -10.62 4.52
N ASP A 39 -21.02 -11.51 4.00
CA ASP A 39 -21.35 -12.22 2.76
C ASP A 39 -22.28 -13.42 3.03
N GLU A 40 -22.54 -14.20 1.98
CA GLU A 40 -23.44 -15.36 2.07
C GLU A 40 -22.93 -16.45 3.02
N ASN A 41 -21.61 -16.50 3.23
CA ASN A 41 -20.97 -17.50 4.08
C ASN A 41 -20.85 -17.03 5.54
N GLY A 42 -21.31 -15.81 5.86
CA GLY A 42 -21.19 -15.25 7.19
C GLY A 42 -19.86 -14.59 7.48
N ASP A 43 -19.01 -14.39 6.47
CA ASP A 43 -17.74 -13.72 6.62
C ASP A 43 -17.93 -12.22 6.44
N GLU A 44 -17.32 -11.45 7.33
CA GLU A 44 -17.41 -9.99 7.26
C GLU A 44 -16.64 -9.45 6.05
N ILE A 45 -17.29 -8.54 5.32
CA ILE A 45 -16.64 -7.80 4.25
C ILE A 45 -15.83 -6.69 4.88
N LEU A 46 -14.53 -6.66 4.59
CA LEU A 46 -13.61 -5.68 5.13
C LEU A 46 -13.14 -4.73 4.04
N ASN A 47 -12.86 -3.49 4.44
CA ASN A 47 -12.17 -2.54 3.56
C ASN A 47 -10.69 -2.62 3.87
N TYR A 48 -9.92 -3.09 2.91
CA TYR A 48 -8.46 -3.09 2.98
C TYR A 48 -7.95 -1.89 2.20
N TRP A 49 -7.00 -1.16 2.78
CA TRP A 49 -6.41 -0.07 2.03
C TRP A 49 -4.90 -0.04 2.21
N TYR A 50 -4.27 0.47 1.17
CA TYR A 50 -2.83 0.57 1.05
C TYR A 50 -2.56 1.93 0.46
N ALA A 51 -1.91 2.81 1.19
CA ALA A 51 -1.68 4.18 0.76
C ALA A 51 -0.21 4.51 0.93
N GLY A 52 0.33 5.25 -0.01
CA GLY A 52 1.72 5.62 0.09
C GLY A 52 2.21 6.47 -1.05
N TYR A 53 3.52 6.57 -1.15
CA TYR A 53 4.17 7.35 -2.18
C TYR A 53 5.40 6.61 -2.68
N ILE A 54 5.84 6.98 -3.87
CA ILE A 54 7.12 6.53 -4.42
C ILE A 54 7.99 7.73 -4.70
N CYS A 55 9.30 7.53 -4.62
CA CYS A 55 10.29 8.59 -4.75
C CYS A 55 11.08 8.46 -6.04
N ASP A 56 11.66 9.58 -6.48
CA ASP A 56 12.61 9.59 -7.58
C ASP A 56 14.02 9.19 -7.12
N ALA A 57 15.00 9.29 -7.99
CA ALA A 57 16.38 8.91 -7.69
C ALA A 57 17.01 9.77 -6.60
N GLU A 58 16.47 10.96 -6.36
CA GLU A 58 16.94 11.88 -5.31
C GLU A 58 16.15 11.71 -4.01
N GLU A 59 15.32 10.67 -3.96
CA GLU A 59 14.46 10.33 -2.82
C GLU A 59 13.44 11.41 -2.49
N THR A 60 12.96 12.11 -3.54
CA THR A 60 11.86 13.06 -3.41
C THR A 60 10.56 12.37 -3.80
N PRO A 61 9.51 12.41 -2.95
CA PRO A 61 8.22 11.82 -3.31
C PRO A 61 7.62 12.51 -4.54
N VAL A 62 7.22 11.71 -5.54
CA VAL A 62 6.70 12.24 -6.81
C VAL A 62 5.31 11.72 -7.17
N TYR A 63 4.92 10.55 -6.65
CA TYR A 63 3.57 10.01 -6.86
C TYR A 63 2.99 9.53 -5.54
N THR A 64 1.70 9.78 -5.36
CA THR A 64 0.91 9.21 -4.27
C THR A 64 -0.01 8.15 -4.86
N ILE A 65 -0.08 7.00 -4.20
CA ILE A 65 -0.89 5.86 -4.66
C ILE A 65 -1.79 5.45 -3.50
N VAL A 66 -3.10 5.32 -3.79
CA VAL A 66 -4.06 4.82 -2.81
C VAL A 66 -4.83 3.68 -3.44
N ILE A 67 -4.89 2.55 -2.75
CA ILE A 67 -5.61 1.37 -3.19
C ILE A 67 -6.62 1.00 -2.12
N LEU A 68 -7.85 0.80 -2.54
CA LEU A 68 -8.93 0.36 -1.66
C LEU A 68 -9.57 -0.89 -2.26
N GLU A 69 -9.73 -1.90 -1.42
CA GLU A 69 -10.37 -3.15 -1.82
C GLU A 69 -11.39 -3.58 -0.77
N GLU A 70 -12.60 -3.93 -1.23
CA GLU A 70 -13.58 -4.58 -0.36
C GLU A 70 -13.50 -6.08 -0.60
N SER A 71 -13.33 -6.87 0.47
CA SER A 71 -13.21 -8.31 0.33
C SER A 71 -13.53 -9.00 1.65
N ALA A 72 -14.15 -10.17 1.56
CA ALA A 72 -14.34 -11.07 2.69
C ALA A 72 -13.22 -12.11 2.77
N GLY A 73 -12.24 -12.05 1.89
CA GLY A 73 -11.15 -13.01 1.81
C GLY A 73 -9.80 -12.34 1.84
N GLU A 74 -8.89 -12.84 1.01
CA GLU A 74 -7.54 -12.29 0.92
C GLU A 74 -7.53 -10.89 0.34
N SER A 75 -6.64 -10.07 0.86
CA SER A 75 -6.38 -8.74 0.31
C SER A 75 -5.28 -8.83 -0.76
N HIS A 76 -5.48 -8.09 -1.85
CA HIS A 76 -4.52 -7.99 -2.96
C HIS A 76 -3.92 -6.58 -3.06
N THR A 77 -4.13 -5.75 -2.03
CA THR A 77 -3.69 -4.35 -2.06
C THR A 77 -2.18 -4.21 -2.13
N ALA A 78 -1.43 -5.07 -1.43
CA ALA A 78 0.04 -5.01 -1.43
C ALA A 78 0.59 -5.26 -2.84
N GLU A 79 0.09 -6.30 -3.50
CA GLU A 79 0.53 -6.65 -4.85
C GLU A 79 0.19 -5.55 -5.84
N ALA A 80 -1.02 -4.98 -5.74
CA ALA A 80 -1.45 -3.89 -6.61
C ALA A 80 -0.56 -2.65 -6.41
N PHE A 81 -0.28 -2.29 -5.18
CA PHE A 81 0.59 -1.14 -4.87
C PHE A 81 1.97 -1.34 -5.48
N ARG A 82 2.57 -2.52 -5.29
CA ARG A 82 3.89 -2.80 -5.83
C ARG A 82 3.92 -2.71 -7.35
N LYS A 83 2.95 -3.32 -8.04
CA LYS A 83 2.90 -3.31 -9.49
C LYS A 83 2.71 -1.91 -10.06
N ILE A 84 1.79 -1.14 -9.48
CA ILE A 84 1.56 0.24 -9.90
C ILE A 84 2.80 1.08 -9.63
N GLY A 85 3.39 0.94 -8.44
CA GLY A 85 4.58 1.70 -8.07
C GLY A 85 5.76 1.42 -8.98
N GLU A 86 6.00 0.14 -9.30
CA GLU A 86 7.09 -0.24 -10.20
C GLU A 86 6.88 0.29 -11.60
N THR A 87 5.62 0.29 -12.07
CA THR A 87 5.29 0.86 -13.38
C THR A 87 5.52 2.37 -13.41
N LEU A 88 5.05 3.07 -12.38
CA LEU A 88 5.21 4.53 -12.31
C LEU A 88 6.68 4.93 -12.15
N ALA A 89 7.47 4.13 -11.45
CA ALA A 89 8.88 4.43 -11.25
C ALA A 89 9.66 4.48 -12.57
N ASP A 90 9.18 3.77 -13.60
CA ASP A 90 9.81 3.81 -14.92
C ASP A 90 9.63 5.16 -15.62
N PHE A 91 8.73 6.00 -15.13
CA PHE A 91 8.47 7.33 -15.70
C PHE A 91 9.14 8.49 -14.94
N ILE A 92 9.96 8.16 -13.96
CA ILE A 92 10.61 9.17 -13.12
C ILE A 92 12.03 9.46 -13.63
#